data_a41871e9f88798168dec2eed3e09d488
#
_entry.id   a41871e9f88798168dec2eed3e09d488
#
_cell.length_a   1.000
_cell.length_b   1.000
_cell.length_c   1.000
_cell.angle_alpha   90.00
_cell.angle_beta   90.00
_cell.angle_gamma   90.00
#
_symmetry.space_group_name_H-M   'P 1'
#
loop_
_entity.id
_entity.type
_entity.pdbx_description
1 polymer ?
#
loop_
_entity_poly.entity_id
_entity_poly.type
_entity_poly.pdbx_seq_one_letter_code
_entity_poly.pdbx_strand_id
1 'polypeptide(L)'
;MAFRDHLGAATVETDEVSLVHGMLHHSKANGHQMTIYANIKECPGHRAAVNMLTRDRLCAAIGIEPEAYIDTLGWAMTNPSQPELVEKDKAPCFENTVEKVDLRAIPIPHHWPQDRGRYSSASIIIAEDNGIRNVSFHRQFLRDENHLVVRLVPRHLRTMVTNARSEGREVNVAVVNAPDPVVLLAAAMSFDENIDELTIAAALHELSLIHI
;
A
#
# COMPACT_ATOMS: atom_id res chain seq x y z
N MET A 1 -12.57 6.97 0.61
CA MET A 1 -12.21 7.23 -0.81
C MET A 1 -11.19 6.19 -1.24
N ALA A 2 -11.15 5.80 -2.52
CA ALA A 2 -10.10 4.90 -3.01
C ALA A 2 -8.88 5.71 -3.46
N PHE A 3 -7.71 5.12 -3.45
CA PHE A 3 -6.47 5.75 -3.90
C PHE A 3 -6.59 6.40 -5.31
N ARG A 4 -7.37 5.79 -6.20
CA ARG A 4 -7.66 6.29 -7.56
C ARG A 4 -8.32 7.68 -7.58
N ASP A 5 -9.03 8.05 -6.53
CA ASP A 5 -9.75 9.32 -6.44
C ASP A 5 -8.80 10.51 -6.25
N HIS A 6 -7.54 10.22 -5.86
CA HIS A 6 -6.47 11.20 -5.67
C HIS A 6 -5.52 11.33 -6.88
N LEU A 7 -5.85 10.68 -8.03
CA LEU A 7 -5.01 10.66 -9.23
C LEU A 7 -5.20 11.87 -10.18
N GLY A 8 -6.09 12.82 -9.85
CA GLY A 8 -6.62 13.84 -10.77
C GLY A 8 -5.59 14.73 -11.48
N ALA A 9 -4.35 14.83 -11.00
CA ALA A 9 -3.28 15.64 -11.62
C ALA A 9 -2.16 14.79 -12.23
N ALA A 10 -2.36 13.47 -12.42
CA ALA A 10 -1.33 12.60 -12.98
C ALA A 10 -1.20 12.80 -14.49
N THR A 11 0.05 12.86 -14.96
CA THR A 11 0.34 12.74 -16.39
C THR A 11 0.10 11.30 -16.83
N VAL A 12 -0.63 11.11 -17.93
CA VAL A 12 -0.84 9.78 -18.51
C VAL A 12 0.21 9.55 -19.60
N GLU A 13 1.06 8.54 -19.38
CA GLU A 13 2.03 8.05 -20.36
C GLU A 13 1.39 6.92 -21.16
N THR A 14 1.32 7.08 -22.48
CA THR A 14 0.70 6.14 -23.42
C THR A 14 1.71 5.33 -24.21
N ASP A 15 2.96 5.77 -24.28
CA ASP A 15 4.03 5.01 -24.88
C ASP A 15 4.29 3.71 -24.10
N GLU A 16 4.72 2.68 -24.82
CA GLU A 16 5.01 1.41 -24.19
C GLU A 16 6.18 1.54 -23.18
N VAL A 17 5.95 1.12 -21.95
CA VAL A 17 6.97 1.11 -20.90
C VAL A 17 7.17 -0.29 -20.34
N SER A 18 8.43 -0.69 -20.16
CA SER A 18 8.77 -1.97 -19.53
C SER A 18 8.76 -1.88 -18.00
N LEU A 19 8.30 -2.94 -17.34
CA LEU A 19 8.47 -3.13 -15.89
C LEU A 19 9.95 -3.33 -15.51
N VAL A 20 10.77 -3.77 -16.46
CA VAL A 20 12.19 -4.00 -16.22
C VAL A 20 12.96 -2.70 -16.49
N HIS A 21 13.23 -1.95 -15.44
CA HIS A 21 13.97 -0.68 -15.41
C HIS A 21 13.30 0.49 -16.16
N GLY A 22 12.37 0.25 -17.08
CA GLY A 22 11.76 1.27 -17.94
C GLY A 22 11.01 2.33 -17.13
N MET A 23 10.14 1.93 -16.23
CA MET A 23 9.40 2.87 -15.35
C MET A 23 10.34 3.76 -14.52
N LEU A 24 11.43 3.20 -13.98
CA LEU A 24 12.41 3.95 -13.20
C LEU A 24 13.13 5.00 -14.07
N HIS A 25 13.58 4.60 -15.26
CA HIS A 25 14.28 5.49 -16.16
C HIS A 25 13.39 6.64 -16.60
N HIS A 26 12.13 6.35 -17.00
CA HIS A 26 11.16 7.35 -17.39
C HIS A 26 10.82 8.30 -16.22
N SER A 27 10.55 7.76 -15.01
CA SER A 27 10.27 8.56 -13.82
C SER A 27 11.42 9.52 -13.48
N LYS A 28 12.68 9.08 -13.58
CA LYS A 28 13.85 9.94 -13.37
C LYS A 28 13.97 11.03 -14.44
N ALA A 29 13.75 10.69 -15.71
CA ALA A 29 13.80 11.65 -16.82
C ALA A 29 12.76 12.76 -16.67
N ASN A 30 11.58 12.43 -16.11
CA ASN A 30 10.46 13.35 -15.90
C ASN A 30 10.47 14.05 -14.53
N GLY A 31 11.60 14.07 -13.81
CA GLY A 31 11.71 14.77 -12.54
C GLY A 31 10.79 14.24 -11.45
N HIS A 32 10.49 12.94 -11.47
CA HIS A 32 9.61 12.26 -10.51
C HIS A 32 8.17 12.82 -10.45
N GLN A 33 7.66 13.28 -11.59
CA GLN A 33 6.24 13.68 -11.71
C GLN A 33 5.31 12.49 -11.46
N MET A 34 4.12 12.78 -10.93
CA MET A 34 3.08 11.79 -10.82
C MET A 34 2.65 11.30 -12.20
N THR A 35 2.85 10.02 -12.47
CA THR A 35 2.61 9.45 -13.81
C THR A 35 1.79 8.18 -13.70
N ILE A 36 0.81 8.05 -14.59
CA ILE A 36 0.07 6.81 -14.85
C ILE A 36 0.61 6.21 -16.13
N TYR A 37 1.23 5.05 -16.07
CA TYR A 37 1.60 4.27 -17.26
C TYR A 37 0.37 3.48 -17.73
N ALA A 38 -0.12 3.79 -18.92
CA ALA A 38 -1.30 3.19 -19.51
C ALA A 38 -0.98 1.97 -20.40
N ASN A 39 0.27 1.86 -20.87
CA ASN A 39 0.72 0.80 -21.76
C ASN A 39 1.97 0.11 -21.18
N ILE A 40 1.77 -1.01 -20.50
CA ILE A 40 2.81 -1.77 -19.81
C ILE A 40 3.12 -3.03 -20.63
N LYS A 41 4.33 -3.13 -21.14
CA LYS A 41 4.79 -4.20 -22.03
C LYS A 41 4.49 -5.62 -21.50
N GLU A 42 4.84 -5.88 -20.23
CA GLU A 42 4.74 -7.22 -19.62
C GLU A 42 3.36 -7.48 -19.01
N CYS A 43 2.49 -6.47 -18.92
CA CYS A 43 1.16 -6.57 -18.32
C CYS A 43 0.11 -5.82 -19.16
N PRO A 44 -0.19 -6.28 -20.39
CA PRO A 44 -1.17 -5.63 -21.25
C PRO A 44 -2.54 -5.49 -20.56
N GLY A 45 -3.17 -4.32 -20.72
CA GLY A 45 -4.46 -4.01 -20.12
C GLY A 45 -4.40 -3.56 -18.65
N HIS A 46 -3.24 -3.60 -18.01
CA HIS A 46 -3.03 -3.04 -16.69
C HIS A 46 -2.42 -1.64 -16.76
N ARG A 47 -2.64 -0.88 -15.69
CA ARG A 47 -2.04 0.43 -15.50
C ARG A 47 -1.24 0.46 -14.20
N ALA A 48 -0.22 1.29 -14.14
CA ALA A 48 0.53 1.53 -12.92
C ALA A 48 0.69 3.03 -12.68
N ALA A 49 0.51 3.46 -11.43
CA ALA A 49 0.76 4.83 -11.02
C ALA A 49 2.03 4.90 -10.18
N VAL A 50 2.85 5.92 -10.42
CA VAL A 50 4.10 6.15 -9.70
C VAL A 50 4.18 7.57 -9.15
N ASN A 51 5.05 7.78 -8.14
CA ASN A 51 5.30 9.08 -7.52
C ASN A 51 4.04 9.71 -6.90
N MET A 52 3.18 8.88 -6.35
CA MET A 52 1.89 9.28 -5.80
C MET A 52 2.00 9.92 -4.41
N LEU A 53 2.97 9.49 -3.61
CA LEU A 53 3.05 9.77 -2.18
C LEU A 53 4.07 10.88 -1.90
N THR A 54 3.75 12.11 -2.27
CA THR A 54 4.45 13.30 -1.76
C THR A 54 3.70 13.87 -0.55
N ARG A 55 4.40 14.62 0.30
CA ARG A 55 3.80 15.25 1.48
C ARG A 55 2.57 16.09 1.10
N ASP A 56 2.69 16.95 0.09
CA ASP A 56 1.60 17.84 -0.34
C ASP A 56 0.37 17.05 -0.81
N ARG A 57 0.57 15.94 -1.52
CA ARG A 57 -0.53 15.08 -1.99
C ARG A 57 -1.18 14.31 -0.85
N LEU A 58 -0.37 13.84 0.11
CA LEU A 58 -0.91 13.20 1.31
C LEU A 58 -1.73 14.19 2.13
N CYS A 59 -1.22 15.42 2.32
CA CYS A 59 -1.97 16.48 2.99
C CYS A 59 -3.27 16.81 2.27
N ALA A 60 -3.23 16.95 0.94
CA ALA A 60 -4.43 17.17 0.14
C ALA A 60 -5.43 16.01 0.25
N ALA A 61 -4.96 14.75 0.31
CA ALA A 61 -5.81 13.58 0.45
C ALA A 61 -6.54 13.52 1.79
N ILE A 62 -5.94 14.03 2.86
CA ILE A 62 -6.54 14.10 4.20
C ILE A 62 -7.15 15.48 4.51
N GLY A 63 -7.14 16.41 3.56
CA GLY A 63 -7.79 17.71 3.70
C GLY A 63 -7.11 18.68 4.67
N ILE A 64 -5.78 18.62 4.80
CA ILE A 64 -5.00 19.50 5.69
C ILE A 64 -3.95 20.29 4.93
N GLU A 65 -3.51 21.41 5.51
CA GLU A 65 -2.34 22.16 5.02
C GLU A 65 -1.03 21.42 5.38
N PRO A 66 0.03 21.53 4.54
CA PRO A 66 1.31 20.86 4.79
C PRO A 66 1.97 21.19 6.13
N GLU A 67 1.73 22.39 6.66
CA GLU A 67 2.23 22.84 7.95
C GLU A 67 1.63 22.08 9.13
N ALA A 68 0.37 21.67 9.02
CA ALA A 68 -0.36 20.91 10.04
C ALA A 68 -0.05 19.41 10.05
N TYR A 69 0.75 18.91 9.09
CA TYR A 69 0.96 17.48 8.87
C TYR A 69 1.43 16.72 10.11
N ILE A 70 2.47 17.21 10.79
CA ILE A 70 3.04 16.54 11.97
C ILE A 70 2.07 16.57 13.15
N ASP A 71 1.43 17.71 13.38
CA ASP A 71 0.47 17.88 14.49
C ASP A 71 -0.76 16.98 14.28
N THR A 72 -1.23 16.87 13.05
CA THR A 72 -2.35 15.98 12.66
C THR A 72 -2.00 14.51 12.91
N LEU A 73 -0.81 14.06 12.52
CA LEU A 73 -0.38 12.69 12.80
C LEU A 73 -0.25 12.43 14.30
N GLY A 74 0.34 13.38 15.04
CA GLY A 74 0.45 13.32 16.50
C GLY A 74 -0.92 13.26 17.19
N TRP A 75 -1.89 14.04 16.69
CA TRP A 75 -3.27 13.99 17.17
C TRP A 75 -3.90 12.62 16.93
N ALA A 76 -3.81 12.06 15.72
CA ALA A 76 -4.39 10.77 15.39
C ALA A 76 -3.83 9.64 16.27
N MET A 77 -2.53 9.67 16.59
CA MET A 77 -1.89 8.70 17.49
C MET A 77 -2.48 8.69 18.90
N THR A 78 -2.96 9.85 19.37
CA THR A 78 -3.52 10.00 20.72
C THR A 78 -5.06 9.95 20.74
N ASN A 79 -5.69 9.94 19.57
CA ASN A 79 -7.14 9.90 19.40
C ASN A 79 -7.56 8.81 18.40
N PRO A 80 -7.20 7.53 18.62
CA PRO A 80 -7.56 6.45 17.70
C PRO A 80 -9.08 6.29 17.62
N SER A 81 -9.58 5.97 16.43
CA SER A 81 -10.99 5.73 16.15
C SER A 81 -11.19 4.33 15.59
N GLN A 82 -12.37 3.73 15.79
CA GLN A 82 -12.63 2.39 15.26
C GLN A 82 -12.97 2.48 13.76
N PRO A 83 -12.34 1.67 12.89
CA PRO A 83 -12.71 1.62 11.49
C PRO A 83 -14.11 1.03 11.33
N GLU A 84 -14.89 1.59 10.40
CA GLU A 84 -16.18 1.03 10.03
C GLU A 84 -15.99 -0.29 9.29
N LEU A 85 -16.72 -1.32 9.74
CA LEU A 85 -16.79 -2.61 9.06
C LEU A 85 -17.94 -2.58 8.05
N VAL A 86 -17.63 -2.84 6.80
CA VAL A 86 -18.64 -2.94 5.73
C VAL A 86 -18.84 -4.39 5.32
N GLU A 87 -20.05 -4.73 4.93
CA GLU A 87 -20.38 -6.05 4.39
C GLU A 87 -19.58 -6.32 3.10
N LYS A 88 -19.24 -7.58 2.88
CA LYS A 88 -18.40 -8.01 1.75
C LYS A 88 -18.92 -7.55 0.39
N ASP A 89 -20.24 -7.58 0.20
CA ASP A 89 -20.92 -7.17 -1.02
C ASP A 89 -20.89 -5.65 -1.27
N LYS A 90 -20.57 -4.87 -0.24
CA LYS A 90 -20.42 -3.41 -0.30
C LYS A 90 -18.94 -2.98 -0.36
N ALA A 91 -18.01 -3.91 -0.19
CA ALA A 91 -16.59 -3.62 -0.17
C ALA A 91 -16.01 -3.58 -1.59
N PRO A 92 -15.50 -2.41 -2.08
CA PRO A 92 -15.02 -2.27 -3.46
C PRO A 92 -13.88 -3.24 -3.84
N CYS A 93 -13.14 -3.74 -2.87
CA CYS A 93 -12.07 -4.72 -3.12
C CYS A 93 -12.59 -6.09 -3.59
N PHE A 94 -13.90 -6.36 -3.48
CA PHE A 94 -14.53 -7.58 -3.95
C PHE A 94 -15.34 -7.43 -5.24
N GLU A 95 -15.39 -6.23 -5.85
CA GLU A 95 -16.07 -5.99 -7.13
C GLU A 95 -15.53 -6.87 -8.26
N ASN A 96 -14.22 -7.15 -8.23
CA ASN A 96 -13.55 -7.99 -9.20
C ASN A 96 -12.71 -9.03 -8.46
N THR A 97 -12.97 -10.30 -8.76
CA THR A 97 -12.21 -11.42 -8.19
C THR A 97 -11.60 -12.27 -9.31
N VAL A 98 -10.43 -12.83 -9.05
CA VAL A 98 -9.71 -13.70 -9.98
C VAL A 98 -9.60 -15.08 -9.34
N GLU A 99 -10.19 -16.09 -9.95
CA GLU A 99 -10.18 -17.46 -9.44
C GLU A 99 -8.79 -18.10 -9.55
N LYS A 100 -8.11 -17.85 -10.67
CA LYS A 100 -6.76 -18.37 -10.91
C LYS A 100 -5.74 -17.28 -10.72
N VAL A 101 -5.01 -17.34 -9.61
CA VAL A 101 -3.96 -16.36 -9.29
C VAL A 101 -2.79 -16.50 -10.26
N ASP A 102 -2.37 -15.38 -10.85
CA ASP A 102 -1.07 -15.21 -11.49
C ASP A 102 -0.50 -13.84 -11.14
N LEU A 103 0.36 -13.82 -10.14
CA LEU A 103 1.01 -12.59 -9.64
C LEU A 103 1.92 -11.95 -10.70
N ARG A 104 2.32 -12.68 -11.74
CA ARG A 104 3.16 -12.15 -12.84
C ARG A 104 2.36 -11.20 -13.73
N ALA A 105 1.03 -11.35 -13.78
CA ALA A 105 0.13 -10.45 -14.50
C ALA A 105 -0.06 -9.10 -13.81
N ILE A 106 0.30 -8.97 -12.53
CA ILE A 106 0.26 -7.70 -11.80
C ILE A 106 1.50 -6.86 -12.17
N PRO A 107 1.37 -5.54 -12.44
CA PRO A 107 2.48 -4.69 -12.84
C PRO A 107 3.45 -4.37 -11.70
N ILE A 108 4.08 -5.39 -11.14
CA ILE A 108 5.14 -5.28 -10.14
C ILE A 108 6.46 -5.00 -10.86
N PRO A 109 7.16 -3.88 -10.60
CA PRO A 109 8.35 -3.51 -11.37
C PRO A 109 9.64 -4.18 -10.86
N HIS A 110 10.61 -4.30 -11.78
CA HIS A 110 12.01 -4.54 -11.48
C HIS A 110 12.75 -3.21 -11.62
N HIS A 111 13.00 -2.52 -10.51
CA HIS A 111 13.53 -1.15 -10.54
C HIS A 111 15.03 -1.11 -10.85
N TRP A 112 15.83 -1.89 -10.14
CA TRP A 112 17.29 -1.81 -10.22
C TRP A 112 17.92 -3.09 -10.75
N PRO A 113 18.94 -3.01 -11.62
CA PRO A 113 19.65 -4.19 -12.13
C PRO A 113 20.24 -5.10 -11.04
N GLN A 114 20.57 -4.53 -9.88
CA GLN A 114 21.13 -5.27 -8.74
C GLN A 114 20.04 -5.95 -7.89
N ASP A 115 18.79 -5.61 -8.09
CA ASP A 115 17.69 -6.31 -7.44
C ASP A 115 17.57 -7.74 -8.01
N ARG A 116 17.17 -8.69 -7.17
CA ARG A 116 16.97 -10.08 -7.58
C ARG A 116 15.91 -10.24 -8.68
N GLY A 117 15.01 -9.27 -8.84
CA GLY A 117 13.93 -9.27 -9.81
C GLY A 117 12.83 -8.28 -9.44
N ARG A 118 11.59 -8.65 -9.70
CA ARG A 118 10.41 -7.82 -9.48
C ARG A 118 10.05 -7.76 -7.99
N TYR A 119 9.83 -6.55 -7.46
CA TYR A 119 9.46 -6.33 -6.06
C TYR A 119 8.20 -5.46 -5.95
N SER A 120 7.20 -5.92 -5.21
CA SER A 120 6.15 -5.06 -4.70
C SER A 120 6.68 -4.34 -3.45
N SER A 121 7.04 -3.09 -3.61
CA SER A 121 7.62 -2.26 -2.54
C SER A 121 6.63 -1.23 -1.99
N ALA A 122 5.53 -0.99 -2.70
CA ALA A 122 4.48 -0.03 -2.33
C ALA A 122 3.22 -0.70 -1.75
N SER A 123 3.19 -2.03 -1.65
CA SER A 123 2.11 -2.75 -0.98
C SER A 123 2.35 -2.86 0.52
N ILE A 124 1.26 -2.91 1.26
CA ILE A 124 1.24 -3.19 2.69
C ILE A 124 0.79 -4.63 2.94
N ILE A 125 1.18 -5.17 4.09
CA ILE A 125 0.65 -6.42 4.62
C ILE A 125 -0.24 -6.10 5.81
N ILE A 126 -1.47 -6.61 5.78
CA ILE A 126 -2.38 -6.65 6.91
C ILE A 126 -2.39 -8.08 7.42
N ALA A 127 -2.04 -8.27 8.67
CA ALA A 127 -2.03 -9.56 9.36
C ALA A 127 -2.84 -9.47 10.64
N GLU A 128 -3.50 -10.56 11.02
CA GLU A 128 -4.19 -10.66 12.29
C GLU A 128 -3.93 -12.05 12.90
N ASP A 129 -3.51 -12.09 14.16
CA ASP A 129 -3.32 -13.32 14.93
C ASP A 129 -3.70 -13.08 16.38
N ASN A 130 -4.51 -13.98 16.95
CA ASN A 130 -4.98 -13.90 18.34
C ASN A 130 -5.63 -12.56 18.72
N GLY A 131 -6.37 -11.93 17.79
CA GLY A 131 -7.05 -10.65 18.00
C GLY A 131 -6.14 -9.43 17.96
N ILE A 132 -4.87 -9.59 17.63
CA ILE A 132 -3.92 -8.50 17.40
C ILE A 132 -3.78 -8.32 15.89
N ARG A 133 -4.01 -7.10 15.40
CA ARG A 133 -3.81 -6.74 14.00
C ARG A 133 -2.54 -5.91 13.85
N ASN A 134 -1.84 -6.11 12.74
CA ASN A 134 -0.71 -5.30 12.33
C ASN A 134 -0.82 -4.94 10.84
N VAL A 135 -0.56 -3.70 10.52
CA VAL A 135 -0.52 -3.18 9.15
C VAL A 135 0.82 -2.52 8.90
N SER A 136 1.59 -3.05 7.96
CA SER A 136 2.96 -2.59 7.78
C SER A 136 3.48 -2.76 6.35
N PHE A 137 4.45 -1.92 5.98
CA PHE A 137 5.17 -2.05 4.71
C PHE A 137 6.20 -3.17 4.79
N HIS A 138 6.14 -4.05 3.79
CA HIS A 138 7.15 -5.07 3.58
C HIS A 138 7.50 -5.16 2.10
N ARG A 139 8.78 -5.17 1.80
CA ARG A 139 9.29 -5.41 0.44
C ARG A 139 9.08 -6.88 0.08
N GLN A 140 8.32 -7.14 -0.98
CA GLN A 140 7.86 -8.46 -1.37
C GLN A 140 8.45 -8.82 -2.73
N PHE A 141 9.31 -9.83 -2.77
CA PHE A 141 9.88 -10.35 -4.00
C PHE A 141 8.88 -11.28 -4.69
N LEU A 142 8.59 -11.01 -5.95
CA LEU A 142 7.78 -11.90 -6.78
C LEU A 142 8.61 -13.12 -7.16
N ARG A 143 8.30 -14.27 -6.57
CA ARG A 143 9.02 -15.52 -6.79
C ARG A 143 8.48 -16.27 -8.02
N ASP A 144 7.17 -16.46 -8.08
CA ASP A 144 6.48 -17.19 -9.14
C ASP A 144 5.01 -16.72 -9.25
N GLU A 145 4.15 -17.49 -9.95
CA GLU A 145 2.76 -17.10 -10.20
C GLU A 145 1.90 -16.92 -8.95
N ASN A 146 2.23 -17.57 -7.84
CA ASN A 146 1.40 -17.56 -6.64
C ASN A 146 2.20 -17.38 -5.33
N HIS A 147 3.50 -17.08 -5.42
CA HIS A 147 4.32 -16.87 -4.23
C HIS A 147 5.05 -15.52 -4.22
N LEU A 148 4.93 -14.84 -3.09
CA LEU A 148 5.75 -13.70 -2.72
C LEU A 148 6.71 -14.09 -1.60
N VAL A 149 7.95 -13.62 -1.66
CA VAL A 149 8.93 -13.81 -0.59
C VAL A 149 9.11 -12.51 0.15
N VAL A 150 8.90 -12.53 1.45
CA VAL A 150 8.96 -11.37 2.33
C VAL A 150 10.13 -11.50 3.31
N ARG A 151 10.90 -10.43 3.48
CA ARG A 151 11.85 -10.34 4.57
C ARG A 151 11.18 -9.73 5.79
N LEU A 152 10.97 -10.52 6.82
CA LEU A 152 10.45 -10.06 8.09
C LEU A 152 11.59 -9.54 8.96
N VAL A 153 11.57 -8.24 9.26
CA VAL A 153 12.45 -7.62 10.26
C VAL A 153 11.90 -7.90 11.67
N PRO A 154 12.72 -7.84 12.74
CA PRO A 154 12.27 -8.12 14.12
C PRO A 154 11.33 -7.00 14.62
N ARG A 155 10.06 -7.08 14.24
CA ARG A 155 8.93 -6.24 14.62
C ARG A 155 7.66 -7.10 14.68
N HIS A 156 6.48 -6.47 14.85
CA HIS A 156 5.18 -7.08 15.13
C HIS A 156 4.86 -8.28 14.22
N LEU A 157 4.86 -8.12 12.89
CA LEU A 157 4.56 -9.22 11.97
C LEU A 157 5.51 -10.43 12.15
N ARG A 158 6.81 -10.18 12.43
CA ARG A 158 7.74 -11.28 12.70
C ARG A 158 7.40 -12.00 14.00
N THR A 159 7.04 -11.25 15.06
CA THR A 159 6.60 -11.82 16.34
C THR A 159 5.38 -12.69 16.11
N MET A 160 4.34 -12.21 15.43
CA MET A 160 3.14 -12.99 15.07
C MET A 160 3.51 -14.31 14.37
N VAL A 161 4.29 -14.21 13.29
CA VAL A 161 4.68 -15.40 12.51
C VAL A 161 5.53 -16.38 13.33
N THR A 162 6.41 -15.89 14.22
CA THR A 162 7.23 -16.73 15.06
C THR A 162 6.38 -17.47 16.08
N ASN A 163 5.44 -16.78 16.73
CA ASN A 163 4.52 -17.37 17.71
C ASN A 163 3.61 -18.41 17.06
N ALA A 164 2.95 -18.07 15.95
CA ALA A 164 2.09 -18.99 15.23
C ALA A 164 2.85 -20.26 14.80
N ARG A 165 4.08 -20.13 14.29
CA ARG A 165 4.92 -21.27 13.92
C ARG A 165 5.27 -22.17 15.11
N SER A 166 5.54 -21.60 16.28
CA SER A 166 5.82 -22.39 17.49
C SER A 166 4.63 -23.25 17.91
N GLU A 167 3.43 -22.86 17.52
CA GLU A 167 2.15 -23.55 17.75
C GLU A 167 1.72 -24.42 16.55
N GLY A 168 2.56 -24.53 15.51
CA GLY A 168 2.24 -25.29 14.30
C GLY A 168 1.17 -24.66 13.40
N ARG A 169 0.93 -23.34 13.53
CA ARG A 169 -0.06 -22.58 12.77
C ARG A 169 0.59 -21.70 11.70
N GLU A 170 -0.22 -21.29 10.75
CA GLU A 170 0.09 -20.25 9.77
C GLU A 170 -0.62 -18.93 10.15
N VAL A 171 -0.10 -17.81 9.67
CA VAL A 171 -0.73 -16.49 9.81
C VAL A 171 -1.33 -16.10 8.47
N ASN A 172 -2.64 -15.86 8.46
CA ASN A 172 -3.30 -15.31 7.28
C ASN A 172 -2.93 -13.84 7.09
N VAL A 173 -2.64 -13.46 5.86
CA VAL A 173 -2.29 -12.08 5.52
C VAL A 173 -3.04 -11.62 4.29
N ALA A 174 -3.39 -10.33 4.25
CA ALA A 174 -3.81 -9.65 3.05
C ALA A 174 -2.67 -8.76 2.54
N VAL A 175 -2.32 -8.90 1.26
CA VAL A 175 -1.39 -8.00 0.59
C VAL A 175 -2.21 -6.97 -0.17
N VAL A 176 -2.09 -5.69 0.20
CA VAL A 176 -2.92 -4.61 -0.34
C VAL A 176 -2.06 -3.62 -1.11
N ASN A 177 -2.39 -3.43 -2.39
CA ASN A 177 -1.79 -2.40 -3.23
C ASN A 177 -2.70 -1.18 -3.31
N ALA A 178 -2.11 0.01 -3.19
CA ALA A 178 -2.80 1.28 -3.32
C ALA A 178 -4.11 1.37 -2.47
N PRO A 179 -4.06 1.09 -1.17
CA PRO A 179 -5.18 1.41 -0.28
C PRO A 179 -5.37 2.92 -0.19
N ASP A 180 -6.36 3.37 0.58
CA ASP A 180 -6.51 4.79 0.90
C ASP A 180 -5.21 5.38 1.45
N PRO A 181 -4.83 6.64 1.09
CA PRO A 181 -3.62 7.30 1.59
C PRO A 181 -3.47 7.32 3.12
N VAL A 182 -4.57 7.43 3.87
CA VAL A 182 -4.50 7.39 5.35
C VAL A 182 -4.05 6.03 5.88
N VAL A 183 -4.42 4.95 5.20
CA VAL A 183 -3.98 3.59 5.55
C VAL A 183 -2.49 3.42 5.25
N LEU A 184 -1.99 3.99 4.15
CA LEU A 184 -0.56 4.00 3.84
C LEU A 184 0.23 4.81 4.86
N LEU A 185 -0.30 5.97 5.31
CA LEU A 185 0.31 6.77 6.37
C LEU A 185 0.42 5.99 7.67
N ALA A 186 -0.68 5.40 8.13
CA ALA A 186 -0.69 4.61 9.35
C ALA A 186 0.26 3.40 9.26
N ALA A 187 0.29 2.68 8.13
CA ALA A 187 1.19 1.55 7.88
C ALA A 187 2.69 1.93 7.89
N ALA A 188 3.02 3.20 7.62
CA ALA A 188 4.39 3.72 7.64
C ALA A 188 4.84 4.19 9.02
N MET A 189 3.92 4.37 9.96
CA MET A 189 4.22 4.79 11.34
C MET A 189 4.72 3.59 12.16
N SER A 190 5.32 3.87 13.31
CA SER A 190 5.79 2.82 14.24
C SER A 190 5.08 3.01 15.57
N PHE A 191 4.39 1.96 16.00
CA PHE A 191 3.61 1.91 17.22
C PHE A 191 4.08 0.77 18.14
N ASP A 192 3.57 0.73 19.35
CA ASP A 192 3.68 -0.40 20.26
C ASP A 192 2.82 -1.58 19.75
N GLU A 193 3.16 -2.80 20.21
CA GLU A 193 2.59 -4.06 19.67
C GLU A 193 1.06 -4.19 19.78
N ASN A 194 0.43 -3.41 20.64
CA ASN A 194 -1.02 -3.49 20.90
C ASN A 194 -1.84 -2.41 20.15
N ILE A 195 -1.20 -1.64 19.29
CA ILE A 195 -1.89 -0.58 18.53
C ILE A 195 -2.21 -1.11 17.14
N ASP A 196 -3.51 -1.12 16.81
CA ASP A 196 -3.99 -1.42 15.46
C ASP A 196 -3.86 -0.17 14.59
N GLU A 197 -3.00 -0.20 13.59
CA GLU A 197 -2.75 0.90 12.68
C GLU A 197 -4.02 1.37 11.94
N LEU A 198 -5.02 0.49 11.76
CA LEU A 198 -6.29 0.89 11.14
C LEU A 198 -7.10 1.83 12.04
N THR A 199 -6.92 1.81 13.36
CA THR A 199 -7.59 2.77 14.24
C THR A 199 -7.02 4.18 14.08
N ILE A 200 -5.74 4.29 13.77
CA ILE A 200 -5.07 5.56 13.45
C ILE A 200 -5.50 6.05 12.07
N ALA A 201 -5.57 5.14 11.09
CA ALA A 201 -6.09 5.45 9.76
C ALA A 201 -7.55 5.95 9.82
N ALA A 202 -8.40 5.34 10.65
CA ALA A 202 -9.77 5.77 10.85
C ALA A 202 -9.85 7.18 11.45
N ALA A 203 -9.04 7.50 12.45
CA ALA A 203 -8.96 8.85 13.02
C ALA A 203 -8.55 9.90 11.98
N LEU A 204 -7.56 9.59 11.12
CA LEU A 204 -7.15 10.47 10.02
C LEU A 204 -8.25 10.61 8.96
N HIS A 205 -9.02 9.58 8.70
CA HIS A 205 -10.15 9.61 7.76
C HIS A 205 -11.30 10.49 8.26
N GLU A 206 -11.62 10.45 9.54
CA GLU A 206 -12.64 11.31 10.16
C GLU A 206 -12.29 12.79 10.01
N LEU A 207 -11.02 13.16 10.16
CA LEU A 207 -10.56 14.54 9.92
C LEU A 207 -10.83 14.97 8.48
N SER A 208 -10.63 14.08 7.49
CA SER A 208 -10.89 14.41 6.09
C SER A 208 -12.38 14.61 5.77
N LEU A 209 -13.27 14.00 6.53
CA LEU A 209 -14.73 14.18 6.40
C LEU A 209 -15.24 15.44 7.08
N ILE A 210 -14.58 15.90 8.13
CA ILE A 210 -14.96 17.13 8.84
C ILE A 210 -14.64 18.39 8.02
N HIS A 211 -13.67 18.32 7.13
CA HIS A 211 -13.25 19.44 6.29
C HIS A 211 -13.96 19.53 4.93
N ILE A 212 -14.83 18.57 4.62
CA ILE A 212 -15.69 18.59 3.44
C ILE A 212 -17.06 19.19 3.79
#